data_eb7b60faebd1e63c70a5586502ade528
#
_entry.id   eb7b60faebd1e63c70a5586502ade528
#
_cell.length_a   1.000
_cell.length_b   1.000
_cell.length_c   1.000
_cell.angle_alpha   90.00
_cell.angle_beta   90.00
_cell.angle_gamma   90.00
#
_symmetry.space_group_name_H-M   'P 1'
#
loop_
_entity.id
_entity.type
_entity.pdbx_description
1 polymer ?
#
loop_
_entity_poly.entity_id
_entity_poly.type
_entity_poly.pdbx_seq_one_letter_code
_entity_poly.pdbx_strand_id
1 'polypeptide(L)'
;TLLLLMGGVTAHAQNQQKKMDAVTEDTIPLFRGMTVGVDIIGPVQLMVSDYGQYEASLRVNLKDKYYPIFELGYGKADASDESTRINYKTSAPYFRIGVDWNLLKNKHDDYRLFGGFRYGFTSFKYDVSAPPVSDPVWGGEASYGAEDVSANFQWLEGVFGVDAKIWGPVRMGW
;
A
#
# COMPACT_ATOMS: atom_id res chain seq x y z
N THR A 1 -9.60 -1.51 6.30
CA THR A 1 -8.59 -2.09 7.21
C THR A 1 -7.78 -3.10 6.43
N LEU A 2 -6.55 -2.77 6.08
CA LEU A 2 -5.70 -3.55 5.18
C LEU A 2 -4.86 -4.53 6.00
N LEU A 3 -5.01 -5.84 5.81
CA LEU A 3 -4.12 -6.84 6.36
C LEU A 3 -2.99 -7.08 5.35
N LEU A 4 -1.79 -6.67 5.68
CA LEU A 4 -0.60 -6.91 4.87
C LEU A 4 0.08 -8.19 5.33
N LEU A 5 0.07 -9.23 4.49
CA LEU A 5 0.91 -10.41 4.68
C LEU A 5 2.27 -10.12 4.05
N MET A 6 3.27 -9.92 4.89
CA MET A 6 4.64 -9.67 4.47
C MET A 6 5.44 -10.98 4.52
N GLY A 7 5.68 -11.56 3.37
CA GLY A 7 6.71 -12.58 3.22
C GLY A 7 8.06 -11.90 3.02
N GLY A 8 8.94 -11.94 4.01
CA GLY A 8 10.27 -11.34 3.90
C GLY A 8 11.31 -12.38 3.50
N VAL A 9 12.01 -12.14 2.41
CA VAL A 9 13.28 -12.80 2.14
C VAL A 9 14.36 -11.94 2.76
N THR A 10 14.81 -12.31 3.96
CA THR A 10 15.98 -11.69 4.57
C THR A 10 17.23 -12.39 4.06
N ALA A 11 18.02 -11.72 3.23
CA ALA A 11 19.37 -12.16 2.96
C ALA A 11 20.19 -11.94 4.23
N HIS A 12 20.42 -13.01 4.99
CA HIS A 12 21.35 -12.99 6.10
C HIS A 12 22.79 -13.11 5.57
N ALA A 13 23.52 -12.03 5.65
CA ALA A 13 24.97 -12.13 5.74
C ALA A 13 25.27 -12.72 7.14
N GLN A 14 25.60 -14.00 7.20
CA GLN A 14 26.05 -14.65 8.44
C GLN A 14 27.38 -14.05 8.85
N ASN A 15 27.36 -13.22 9.88
CA ASN A 15 28.56 -12.89 10.62
C ASN A 15 28.52 -13.63 11.95
N GLN A 16 29.47 -14.54 12.12
CA GLN A 16 29.63 -15.32 13.35
C GLN A 16 29.91 -14.39 14.55
N GLN A 17 29.02 -14.45 15.51
CA GLN A 17 29.19 -13.77 16.79
C GLN A 17 30.29 -14.41 17.61
N LYS A 18 31.37 -13.68 17.77
CA LYS A 18 32.37 -13.93 18.81
C LYS A 18 31.89 -13.18 20.06
N LYS A 19 31.55 -13.94 21.12
CA LYS A 19 31.29 -13.40 22.46
C LYS A 19 32.49 -12.64 22.95
N MET A 20 32.36 -11.39 23.29
CA MET A 20 33.21 -10.63 24.19
C MET A 20 32.34 -9.68 25.00
N ASP A 21 32.30 -9.91 26.30
CA ASP A 21 31.76 -8.98 27.29
C ASP A 21 32.65 -7.74 27.33
N ALA A 22 32.22 -6.67 26.74
CA ALA A 22 32.70 -5.32 26.96
C ALA A 22 31.54 -4.38 26.69
N VAL A 23 31.40 -3.39 27.52
CA VAL A 23 30.45 -2.28 27.34
C VAL A 23 30.65 -1.72 25.95
N THR A 24 29.88 -2.21 25.00
CA THR A 24 29.92 -1.79 23.61
C THR A 24 28.79 -0.80 23.41
N GLU A 25 29.13 0.44 23.09
CA GLU A 25 28.23 1.30 22.33
C GLU A 25 27.59 0.42 21.25
N ASP A 26 26.30 0.40 21.22
CA ASP A 26 25.47 -0.46 20.38
C ASP A 26 25.73 -0.10 18.91
N THR A 27 26.80 -0.67 18.33
CA THR A 27 27.23 -0.41 16.95
C THR A 27 26.34 -1.21 16.01
N ILE A 28 25.04 -0.85 15.99
CA ILE A 28 24.08 -1.45 15.10
C ILE A 28 24.44 -1.04 13.67
N PRO A 29 24.68 -1.99 12.75
CA PRO A 29 24.95 -1.65 11.37
C PRO A 29 23.79 -0.86 10.77
N LEU A 30 24.12 0.13 9.94
CA LEU A 30 23.12 1.01 9.32
C LEU A 30 22.07 0.21 8.55
N PHE A 31 22.53 -0.75 7.75
CA PHE A 31 21.66 -1.61 6.96
C PHE A 31 21.50 -2.97 7.65
N ARG A 32 20.26 -3.37 7.90
CA ARG A 32 19.91 -4.63 8.57
C ARG A 32 19.09 -5.59 7.71
N GLY A 33 18.80 -5.23 6.50
CA GLY A 33 18.09 -6.08 5.54
C GLY A 33 16.94 -5.39 4.83
N MET A 34 16.30 -6.15 3.98
CA MET A 34 15.12 -5.73 3.24
C MET A 34 13.97 -6.70 3.48
N THR A 35 12.75 -6.20 3.37
CA THR A 35 11.52 -6.99 3.44
C THR A 35 10.69 -6.69 2.21
N VAL A 36 10.31 -7.72 1.48
CA VAL A 36 9.33 -7.63 0.40
C VAL A 36 7.98 -8.04 0.95
N GLY A 37 6.96 -7.25 0.71
CA GLY A 37 5.59 -7.52 1.13
C GLY A 37 4.64 -7.58 -0.05
N VAL A 38 3.55 -8.31 0.12
CA VAL A 38 2.41 -8.32 -0.79
C VAL A 38 1.13 -8.18 0.00
N ASP A 39 0.20 -7.40 -0.52
CA ASP A 39 -1.15 -7.33 0.03
C ASP A 39 -1.96 -8.51 -0.51
N ILE A 40 -2.57 -9.27 0.39
CA ILE A 40 -3.43 -10.40 0.02
C ILE A 40 -4.91 -10.11 0.21
N ILE A 41 -5.26 -9.05 0.94
CA ILE A 41 -6.66 -8.67 1.14
C ILE A 41 -7.22 -7.96 -0.07
N GLY A 42 -6.44 -7.10 -0.70
CA GLY A 42 -6.86 -6.43 -1.92
C GLY A 42 -7.33 -7.39 -3.02
N PRO A 43 -6.58 -8.44 -3.36
CA PRO A 43 -7.04 -9.48 -4.27
C PRO A 43 -8.29 -10.22 -3.81
N VAL A 44 -8.43 -10.53 -2.52
CA VAL A 44 -9.64 -11.15 -1.98
C VAL A 44 -10.83 -10.20 -2.10
N GLN A 45 -10.63 -8.92 -1.87
CA GLN A 45 -11.67 -7.91 -2.03
C GLN A 45 -12.18 -7.84 -3.47
N LEU A 46 -11.30 -7.97 -4.48
CA LEU A 46 -11.69 -8.04 -5.89
C LEU A 46 -12.56 -9.25 -6.25
N MET A 47 -12.51 -10.32 -5.45
CA MET A 47 -13.34 -11.51 -5.66
C MET A 47 -14.77 -11.35 -5.11
N VAL A 48 -14.96 -10.43 -4.16
CA VAL A 48 -16.25 -10.24 -3.45
C VAL A 48 -16.83 -8.84 -3.63
N SER A 49 -16.13 -7.94 -4.32
CA SER A 49 -16.53 -6.55 -4.51
C SER A 49 -16.04 -6.01 -5.86
N ASP A 50 -16.68 -4.98 -6.35
CA ASP A 50 -16.28 -4.22 -7.54
C ASP A 50 -15.07 -3.31 -7.29
N TYR A 51 -14.54 -3.34 -6.07
CA TYR A 51 -13.35 -2.60 -5.65
C TYR A 51 -12.28 -3.54 -5.17
N GLY A 52 -11.05 -3.21 -5.46
CA GLY A 52 -9.90 -3.90 -4.89
C GLY A 52 -8.58 -3.43 -5.49
N GLN A 53 -7.52 -3.94 -4.93
CA GLN A 53 -6.18 -3.54 -5.32
C GLN A 53 -5.21 -4.71 -5.22
N TYR A 54 -4.16 -4.64 -6.00
CA TYR A 54 -2.95 -5.45 -5.85
C TYR A 54 -1.84 -4.53 -5.39
N GLU A 55 -1.12 -4.91 -4.37
CA GLU A 55 -0.02 -4.10 -3.87
C GLU A 55 1.18 -4.95 -3.51
N ALA A 56 2.35 -4.45 -3.89
CA ALA A 56 3.63 -4.97 -3.49
C ALA A 56 4.44 -3.86 -2.81
N SER A 57 5.18 -4.22 -1.78
CA SER A 57 5.99 -3.29 -1.01
C SER A 57 7.43 -3.78 -0.86
N LEU A 58 8.35 -2.84 -0.84
CA LEU A 58 9.74 -3.05 -0.49
C LEU A 58 10.09 -2.14 0.69
N ARG A 59 10.47 -2.72 1.81
CA ARG A 59 10.86 -2.01 3.02
C ARG A 59 12.31 -2.28 3.34
N VAL A 60 13.08 -1.23 3.58
CA VAL A 60 14.49 -1.31 3.96
C VAL A 60 14.62 -1.07 5.46
N ASN A 61 15.34 -1.93 6.17
CA ASN A 61 15.58 -1.80 7.61
C ASN A 61 16.87 -1.03 7.86
N LEU A 62 16.76 0.15 8.46
CA LEU A 62 17.89 0.98 8.89
C LEU A 62 17.90 1.09 10.42
N LYS A 63 18.91 0.45 11.04
CA LYS A 63 19.14 0.45 12.50
C LYS A 63 17.94 -0.03 13.34
N ASP A 64 17.04 -0.85 12.77
CA ASP A 64 15.77 -1.27 13.40
C ASP A 64 14.87 -0.10 13.87
N LYS A 65 15.19 1.10 13.45
CA LYS A 65 14.47 2.31 13.83
C LYS A 65 13.71 2.95 12.68
N TYR A 66 14.34 3.05 11.52
CA TYR A 66 13.78 3.67 10.32
C TYR A 66 13.58 2.65 9.23
N TYR A 67 12.46 2.71 8.58
CA TYR A 67 12.08 1.78 7.54
C TYR A 67 11.58 2.55 6.32
N PRO A 68 12.50 3.06 5.45
CA PRO A 68 12.09 3.53 4.14
C PRO A 68 11.31 2.45 3.40
N ILE A 69 10.19 2.85 2.79
CA ILE A 69 9.28 1.94 2.10
C ILE A 69 8.91 2.49 0.74
N PHE A 70 8.84 1.57 -0.22
CA PHE A 70 8.35 1.79 -1.57
C PHE A 70 7.21 0.83 -1.81
N GLU A 71 6.09 1.33 -2.29
CA GLU A 71 4.91 0.55 -2.56
C GLU A 71 4.45 0.81 -4.00
N LEU A 72 4.16 -0.28 -4.69
CA LEU A 72 3.57 -0.27 -6.02
C LEU A 72 2.25 -0.99 -5.97
N GLY A 73 1.21 -0.36 -6.45
CA GLY A 73 -0.10 -0.97 -6.48
C GLY A 73 -0.83 -0.73 -7.80
N TYR A 74 -1.85 -1.54 -8.00
CA TYR A 74 -2.79 -1.40 -9.09
C TYR A 74 -4.20 -1.49 -8.52
N GLY A 75 -4.91 -0.36 -8.53
CA GLY A 75 -6.27 -0.26 -8.05
C GLY A 75 -7.28 -0.42 -9.18
N LYS A 76 -8.41 -1.05 -8.88
CA LYS A 76 -9.57 -1.14 -9.75
C LYS A 76 -10.81 -0.72 -8.97
N ALA A 77 -11.62 0.12 -9.59
CA ALA A 77 -12.92 0.50 -9.09
C ALA A 77 -13.92 0.47 -10.25
N ASP A 78 -15.03 -0.22 -10.05
CA ASP A 78 -16.17 -0.28 -10.97
C ASP A 78 -17.41 0.02 -10.14
N ALA A 79 -17.84 1.27 -10.13
CA ALA A 79 -18.94 1.73 -9.29
C ALA A 79 -20.12 2.17 -10.14
N SER A 80 -21.31 1.71 -9.78
CA SER A 80 -22.56 2.21 -10.30
C SER A 80 -23.42 2.76 -9.16
N ASP A 81 -23.83 3.99 -9.29
CA ASP A 81 -24.78 4.61 -8.36
C ASP A 81 -26.20 4.37 -8.87
N GLU A 82 -26.96 3.57 -8.12
CA GLU A 82 -28.35 3.23 -8.47
C GLU A 82 -29.27 4.45 -8.46
N SER A 83 -28.95 5.48 -7.66
CA SER A 83 -29.78 6.68 -7.53
C SER A 83 -29.65 7.60 -8.73
N THR A 84 -28.42 7.79 -9.20
CA THR A 84 -28.10 8.69 -10.32
C THR A 84 -27.95 7.95 -11.64
N ARG A 85 -27.83 6.62 -11.61
CA ARG A 85 -27.49 5.73 -12.73
C ARG A 85 -26.20 6.12 -13.45
N ILE A 86 -25.29 6.76 -12.71
CA ILE A 86 -23.96 7.09 -13.22
C ILE A 86 -23.06 5.88 -12.99
N ASN A 87 -22.41 5.43 -14.04
CA ASN A 87 -21.39 4.40 -13.97
C ASN A 87 -20.01 5.06 -14.01
N TYR A 88 -19.17 4.68 -13.08
CA TYR A 88 -17.80 5.13 -12.99
C TYR A 88 -16.87 3.93 -12.99
N LYS A 89 -15.99 3.89 -13.97
CA LYS A 89 -15.01 2.82 -14.10
C LYS A 89 -13.61 3.38 -14.21
N THR A 90 -12.73 2.91 -13.35
CA THR A 90 -11.33 3.28 -13.38
C THR A 90 -10.45 2.11 -12.97
N SER A 91 -9.27 2.08 -13.54
CA SER A 91 -8.21 1.20 -13.09
C SER A 91 -6.87 1.89 -13.32
N ALA A 92 -6.03 1.91 -12.30
CA ALA A 92 -4.79 2.64 -12.39
C ALA A 92 -3.68 2.06 -11.52
N PRO A 93 -2.44 2.14 -12.01
CA PRO A 93 -1.28 1.95 -11.16
C PRO A 93 -1.13 3.15 -10.22
N TYR A 94 -0.68 2.89 -9.01
CA TYR A 94 -0.23 3.92 -8.09
C TYR A 94 1.12 3.56 -7.48
N PHE A 95 1.81 4.59 -7.06
CA PHE A 95 3.11 4.48 -6.43
C PHE A 95 3.09 5.25 -5.11
N ARG A 96 3.65 4.66 -4.06
CA ARG A 96 3.82 5.33 -2.78
C ARG A 96 5.26 5.20 -2.29
N ILE A 97 5.76 6.26 -1.73
CA ILE A 97 7.06 6.30 -1.06
C ILE A 97 6.88 6.87 0.35
N GLY A 98 7.57 6.31 1.30
CA GLY A 98 7.44 6.76 2.67
C GLY A 98 8.50 6.25 3.60
N VAL A 99 8.30 6.54 4.86
CA VAL A 99 9.17 6.11 5.96
C VAL A 99 8.32 5.70 7.14
N ASP A 100 8.62 4.54 7.70
CA ASP A 100 8.08 4.07 8.97
C ASP A 100 9.12 4.21 10.07
N TRP A 101 8.65 4.51 11.27
CA TRP A 101 9.44 4.52 12.49
C TRP A 101 8.97 3.41 13.43
N ASN A 102 9.93 2.63 13.94
CA ASN A 102 9.63 1.71 15.01
C ASN A 102 9.47 2.47 16.34
N LEU A 103 8.27 2.44 16.88
CA LEU A 103 7.89 3.16 18.11
C LEU A 103 8.22 2.40 19.39
N LEU A 104 8.52 1.11 19.30
CA LEU A 104 8.86 0.30 20.47
C LEU A 104 10.19 0.72 21.07
N LYS A 105 10.31 0.62 22.41
CA LYS A 105 11.57 0.83 23.12
C LYS A 105 12.60 -0.22 22.75
N ASN A 106 12.18 -1.49 22.74
CA ASN A 106 13.02 -2.59 22.28
C ASN A 106 12.88 -2.71 20.75
N LYS A 107 13.91 -2.29 20.04
CA LYS A 107 13.94 -2.24 18.57
C LYS A 107 14.17 -3.60 17.92
N HIS A 108 14.58 -4.60 18.72
CA HIS A 108 15.02 -5.91 18.22
C HIS A 108 13.99 -7.02 18.43
N ASP A 109 12.79 -6.68 18.92
CA ASP A 109 11.73 -7.64 19.15
C ASP A 109 11.18 -8.24 17.85
N ASP A 110 10.56 -9.40 17.99
CA ASP A 110 9.90 -10.10 16.89
C ASP A 110 8.64 -9.36 16.41
N TYR A 111 8.11 -8.45 17.22
CA TYR A 111 7.02 -7.54 16.85
C TYR A 111 7.51 -6.10 16.76
N ARG A 112 6.82 -5.33 15.92
CA ARG A 112 7.06 -3.91 15.75
C ARG A 112 5.75 -3.17 15.78
N LEU A 113 5.75 -2.04 16.49
CA LEU A 113 4.73 -1.01 16.39
C LEU A 113 5.32 0.11 15.57
N PHE A 114 4.71 0.45 14.48
CA PHE A 114 5.24 1.48 13.61
C PHE A 114 4.23 2.59 13.33
N GLY A 115 4.75 3.78 13.15
CA GLY A 115 4.04 4.93 12.62
C GLY A 115 4.86 5.53 11.49
N GLY A 116 4.21 6.09 10.49
CA GLY A 116 4.92 6.62 9.35
C GLY A 116 4.08 7.51 8.46
N PHE A 117 4.70 7.97 7.39
CA PHE A 117 4.05 8.77 6.35
C PHE A 117 4.31 8.14 4.99
N ARG A 118 3.32 8.28 4.11
CA ARG A 118 3.38 7.91 2.70
C ARG A 118 3.02 9.09 1.84
N TYR A 119 3.77 9.30 0.79
CA TYR A 119 3.39 10.17 -0.31
C TYR A 119 3.00 9.30 -1.49
N GLY A 120 1.77 9.44 -1.91
CA GLY A 120 1.18 8.67 -3.01
C GLY A 120 1.04 9.49 -4.27
N PHE A 121 1.22 8.81 -5.40
CA PHE A 121 1.05 9.36 -6.73
C PHE A 121 0.36 8.34 -7.63
N THR A 122 -0.62 8.80 -8.39
CA THR A 122 -1.26 8.02 -9.46
C THR A 122 -1.59 8.88 -10.66
N SER A 123 -1.54 8.28 -11.82
CA SER A 123 -2.05 8.86 -13.06
C SER A 123 -3.01 7.85 -13.67
N PHE A 124 -4.24 8.26 -13.91
CA PHE A 124 -5.28 7.38 -14.39
C PHE A 124 -6.17 8.06 -15.40
N LYS A 125 -6.86 7.22 -16.15
CA LYS A 125 -7.97 7.62 -17.00
C LYS A 125 -9.25 7.07 -16.42
N TYR A 126 -10.32 7.80 -16.56
CA TYR A 126 -11.62 7.35 -16.12
C TYR A 126 -12.67 7.64 -17.17
N ASP A 127 -13.67 6.78 -17.21
CA ASP A 127 -14.84 6.91 -18.04
C ASP A 127 -16.05 7.17 -17.14
N VAL A 128 -16.85 8.12 -17.55
CA VAL A 128 -18.12 8.44 -16.89
C VAL A 128 -19.21 8.33 -17.94
N SER A 129 -20.21 7.53 -17.67
CA SER A 129 -21.42 7.44 -18.49
C SER A 129 -22.66 7.71 -17.66
N ALA A 130 -23.49 8.59 -18.16
CA ALA A 130 -24.79 8.87 -17.57
C ALA A 130 -25.91 8.46 -18.54
N PRO A 131 -27.11 8.11 -18.04
CA PRO A 131 -28.22 7.80 -18.90
C PRO A 131 -28.60 9.00 -19.78
N PRO A 132 -29.11 8.76 -20.99
CA PRO A 132 -29.53 9.84 -21.86
C PRO A 132 -30.68 10.66 -21.21
N VAL A 133 -30.55 11.97 -21.29
CA VAL A 133 -31.57 12.91 -20.86
C VAL A 133 -32.44 13.24 -22.07
N SER A 134 -33.72 12.99 -21.95
CA SER A 134 -34.72 13.37 -22.97
C SER A 134 -35.05 14.84 -22.82
N ASP A 135 -34.97 15.58 -23.93
CA ASP A 135 -35.44 16.96 -23.98
C ASP A 135 -36.97 16.97 -24.13
N PRO A 136 -37.71 17.49 -23.12
CA PRO A 136 -39.17 17.50 -23.15
C PRO A 136 -39.74 18.55 -24.10
N VAL A 137 -38.94 19.46 -24.64
CA VAL A 137 -39.40 20.59 -25.45
C VAL A 137 -39.17 20.36 -26.94
N TRP A 138 -37.99 19.87 -27.30
CA TRP A 138 -37.54 19.74 -28.69
C TRP A 138 -37.49 18.29 -29.18
N GLY A 139 -37.69 17.34 -28.28
CA GLY A 139 -37.68 15.92 -28.61
C GLY A 139 -36.30 15.48 -29.12
N GLY A 140 -35.53 14.93 -28.27
CA GLY A 140 -34.20 14.38 -28.57
C GLY A 140 -33.63 13.73 -27.33
N GLU A 141 -32.76 12.77 -27.52
CA GLU A 141 -31.97 12.16 -26.44
C GLU A 141 -30.54 12.67 -26.52
N ALA A 142 -30.09 13.30 -25.46
CA ALA A 142 -28.69 13.67 -25.30
C ALA A 142 -27.99 12.71 -24.30
N SER A 143 -27.02 11.95 -24.78
CA SER A 143 -26.21 11.14 -23.91
C SER A 143 -25.08 11.99 -23.33
N TYR A 144 -24.94 11.96 -22.02
CA TYR A 144 -23.81 12.55 -21.34
C TYR A 144 -22.80 11.46 -20.99
N GLY A 145 -21.62 11.57 -21.54
CA GLY A 145 -20.49 10.70 -21.27
C GLY A 145 -19.19 11.42 -21.51
N ALA A 146 -18.19 11.09 -20.74
CA ALA A 146 -16.82 11.49 -20.95
C ALA A 146 -15.95 10.25 -20.88
N GLU A 147 -15.25 9.98 -21.95
CA GLU A 147 -14.34 8.83 -22.07
C GLU A 147 -12.89 9.31 -22.05
N ASP A 148 -12.00 8.47 -21.53
CA ASP A 148 -10.55 8.72 -21.56
C ASP A 148 -10.11 10.03 -20.85
N VAL A 149 -10.83 10.46 -19.83
CA VAL A 149 -10.48 11.66 -19.07
C VAL A 149 -9.24 11.38 -18.23
N SER A 150 -8.13 12.04 -18.54
CA SER A 150 -6.88 11.88 -17.82
C SER A 150 -6.88 12.69 -16.54
N ALA A 151 -6.51 12.06 -15.43
CA ALA A 151 -6.34 12.70 -14.14
C ALA A 151 -5.04 12.27 -13.47
N ASN A 152 -4.41 13.23 -12.79
CA ASN A 152 -3.26 12.99 -11.92
C ASN A 152 -3.69 13.28 -10.50
N PHE A 153 -3.41 12.38 -9.59
CA PHE A 153 -3.73 12.54 -8.19
C PHE A 153 -2.53 12.28 -7.31
N GLN A 154 -2.36 13.13 -6.31
CA GLN A 154 -1.29 13.05 -5.32
C GLN A 154 -1.89 13.19 -3.94
N TRP A 155 -1.37 12.43 -2.97
CA TRP A 155 -1.87 12.49 -1.60
C TRP A 155 -0.80 12.18 -0.58
N LEU A 156 -1.06 12.57 0.65
CA LEU A 156 -0.24 12.25 1.80
C LEU A 156 -1.05 11.40 2.76
N GLU A 157 -0.47 10.29 3.22
CA GLU A 157 -1.08 9.39 4.20
C GLU A 157 -0.26 9.34 5.48
N GLY A 158 -0.94 9.39 6.63
CA GLY A 158 -0.38 8.96 7.90
C GLY A 158 -0.68 7.48 8.11
N VAL A 159 0.31 6.70 8.47
CA VAL A 159 0.19 5.24 8.62
C VAL A 159 0.55 4.85 10.04
N PHE A 160 -0.22 3.94 10.62
CA PHE A 160 0.06 3.35 11.91
C PHE A 160 -0.30 1.87 11.85
N GLY A 161 0.57 1.00 12.39
CA GLY A 161 0.32 -0.42 12.32
C GLY A 161 1.26 -1.24 13.18
N VAL A 162 0.98 -2.53 13.21
CA VAL A 162 1.77 -3.53 13.90
C VAL A 162 2.21 -4.61 12.94
N ASP A 163 3.40 -5.12 13.11
CA ASP A 163 3.84 -6.33 12.42
C ASP A 163 4.51 -7.30 13.40
N ALA A 164 4.30 -8.58 13.18
CA ALA A 164 4.87 -9.64 13.98
C ALA A 164 5.55 -10.67 13.08
N LYS A 165 6.65 -11.21 13.56
CA LYS A 165 7.30 -12.37 12.96
C LYS A 165 6.51 -13.62 13.35
N ILE A 166 6.06 -14.36 12.35
CA ILE A 166 5.27 -15.56 12.55
C ILE A 166 6.15 -16.81 12.50
N TRP A 167 6.97 -16.92 11.48
CA TRP A 167 7.83 -18.09 11.31
C TRP A 167 9.02 -17.78 10.39
N GLY A 168 10.25 -18.05 10.87
CA GLY A 168 11.46 -17.81 10.09
C GLY A 168 11.56 -16.38 9.56
N PRO A 169 11.63 -16.16 8.24
CA PRO A 169 11.65 -14.82 7.64
C PRO A 169 10.25 -14.22 7.44
N VAL A 170 9.19 -14.99 7.69
CA VAL A 170 7.81 -14.57 7.41
C VAL A 170 7.28 -13.65 8.51
N ARG A 171 6.74 -12.51 8.10
CA ARG A 171 6.08 -11.54 8.98
C ARG A 171 4.67 -11.27 8.49
N MET A 172 3.79 -11.01 9.44
CA MET A 172 2.42 -10.57 9.20
C MET A 172 2.22 -9.22 9.86
N GLY A 173 1.61 -8.30 9.16
CA GLY A 173 1.32 -6.96 9.66
C GLY A 173 -0.11 -6.52 9.36
N TRP A 174 -0.55 -5.57 10.15
CA TRP A 174 -1.88 -4.97 10.04
C TRP A 174 -1.82 -3.49 10.37
#